data_acba8d5ff4f054805e7f175862e7c063
#
_entry.id   acba8d5ff4f054805e7f175862e7c063
#
_cell.length_a   1.000
_cell.length_b   1.000
_cell.length_c   1.000
_cell.angle_alpha   90.00
_cell.angle_beta   90.00
_cell.angle_gamma   90.00
#
_symmetry.space_group_name_H-M   'P 1'
#
loop_
_entity.id
_entity.type
_entity.pdbx_description
1 polymer ?
#
loop_
_entity_poly.entity_id
_entity_poly.type
_entity_poly.pdbx_seq_one_letter_code
_entity_poly.pdbx_strand_id
1 'polypeptide(L)'
;MTMSHYLASRAIWLSAACLCCALLAALGLARLSIGEERGGAAALAQLMPRLSALQAGAPAERAAHLAALRAINASGQMRHLRLHLEDGAGRVLVDALQPGEAGERSWLLTFLQAGMARVESRWEIGARDGTVYRAALRWNPVSELREARADVAGNLAMLSLYGALLLCCLLWTVRRAFAPLQQILDAIGHYERKDYRVRLPAMRIRELDQIRGALNHLAGALAQHQAERRALSRRLLDAQECERARLARELHDEFGQVLTAMRADATYLVRKSAHAPMLQIVANDLAGHCARIQDEVRHLLHRLRPHGAQPDGRLASLERLLQDLVRCWREQPGQSVQLDCEVELDDATLGPDLTLALYRMTQEALTNVMRHAGAHRTAIRIAATARGEVQWCVEDDGRGIGDIAAAMQRSHGLRGMQERAWAHCATLCIGPAQHAGETPGCRLSASFPLSAPAQDAPAHTDGRQTA
;
A
#
# COMPACT_ATOMS: atom_id res chain seq x y z
N MET A 1 0.23 -25.98 -7.27
CA MET A 1 -0.95 -26.45 -6.50
C MET A 1 -2.11 -25.57 -6.91
N THR A 2 -3.27 -26.13 -7.28
CA THR A 2 -4.44 -25.32 -7.64
C THR A 2 -5.06 -24.68 -6.40
N MET A 3 -5.78 -23.58 -6.54
CA MET A 3 -6.44 -22.88 -5.44
C MET A 3 -7.41 -23.81 -4.69
N SER A 4 -8.16 -24.63 -5.42
CA SER A 4 -9.08 -25.60 -4.83
C SER A 4 -8.35 -26.66 -3.99
N HIS A 5 -7.25 -27.22 -4.46
CA HIS A 5 -6.44 -28.17 -3.70
C HIS A 5 -5.76 -27.56 -2.48
N TYR A 6 -5.30 -26.30 -2.57
CA TYR A 6 -4.72 -25.59 -1.45
C TYR A 6 -5.74 -25.36 -0.32
N LEU A 7 -6.93 -24.87 -0.67
CA LEU A 7 -8.00 -24.65 0.30
C LEU A 7 -8.52 -25.96 0.90
N ALA A 8 -8.77 -26.97 0.06
CA ALA A 8 -9.25 -28.28 0.50
C ALA A 8 -8.27 -28.96 1.45
N SER A 9 -6.98 -29.05 1.11
CA SER A 9 -5.97 -29.69 1.97
C SER A 9 -5.84 -28.97 3.31
N ARG A 10 -5.84 -27.64 3.34
CA ARG A 10 -5.79 -26.87 4.58
C ARG A 10 -7.04 -27.05 5.43
N ALA A 11 -8.23 -27.04 4.82
CA ALA A 11 -9.49 -27.28 5.53
C ALA A 11 -9.52 -28.68 6.16
N ILE A 12 -9.08 -29.72 5.44
CA ILE A 12 -9.00 -31.09 5.94
C ILE A 12 -8.03 -31.19 7.15
N TRP A 13 -6.81 -30.66 7.03
CA TRP A 13 -5.83 -30.73 8.12
C TRP A 13 -6.29 -29.97 9.37
N LEU A 14 -6.90 -28.79 9.19
CA LEU A 14 -7.43 -28.00 10.30
C LEU A 14 -8.62 -28.68 10.97
N SER A 15 -9.54 -29.26 10.18
CA SER A 15 -10.67 -30.02 10.72
C SER A 15 -10.20 -31.26 11.48
N ALA A 16 -9.20 -31.99 10.99
CA ALA A 16 -8.62 -33.12 11.65
C ALA A 16 -7.94 -32.74 12.98
N ALA A 17 -7.19 -31.64 13.02
CA ALA A 17 -6.57 -31.14 14.24
C ALA A 17 -7.60 -30.70 15.28
N CYS A 18 -8.66 -29.99 14.86
CA CYS A 18 -9.76 -29.60 15.74
C CYS A 18 -10.51 -30.85 16.30
N LEU A 19 -10.76 -31.84 15.44
CA LEU A 19 -11.40 -33.10 15.87
C LEU A 19 -10.54 -33.85 16.92
N CYS A 20 -9.24 -33.90 16.70
CA CYS A 20 -8.30 -34.50 17.63
C CYS A 20 -8.31 -33.79 19.01
N CYS A 21 -8.29 -32.45 19.01
CA CYS A 21 -8.42 -31.67 20.24
C CYS A 21 -9.74 -31.90 20.96
N ALA A 22 -10.85 -32.00 20.25
CA ALA A 22 -12.16 -32.29 20.80
C ALA A 22 -12.21 -33.70 21.42
N LEU A 23 -11.63 -34.69 20.75
CA LEU A 23 -11.55 -36.06 21.26
C LEU A 23 -10.73 -36.13 22.53
N LEU A 24 -9.58 -35.48 22.60
CA LEU A 24 -8.73 -35.41 23.80
C LEU A 24 -9.45 -34.74 24.98
N ALA A 25 -10.18 -33.67 24.73
CA ALA A 25 -11.00 -33.01 25.74
C ALA A 25 -12.13 -33.91 26.25
N ALA A 26 -12.83 -34.61 25.35
CA ALA A 26 -13.88 -35.57 25.71
C ALA A 26 -13.34 -36.75 26.57
N LEU A 27 -12.18 -37.30 26.22
CA LEU A 27 -11.50 -38.33 26.99
C LEU A 27 -11.08 -37.83 28.39
N GLY A 28 -10.64 -36.57 28.49
CA GLY A 28 -10.32 -35.92 29.77
C GLY A 28 -11.54 -35.82 30.68
N LEU A 29 -12.68 -35.35 30.15
CA LEU A 29 -13.94 -35.26 30.88
C LEU A 29 -14.45 -36.64 31.31
N ALA A 30 -14.40 -37.65 30.43
CA ALA A 30 -14.79 -39.01 30.75
C ALA A 30 -13.95 -39.63 31.89
N ARG A 31 -12.63 -39.35 31.95
CA ARG A 31 -11.77 -39.79 33.05
C ARG A 31 -12.17 -39.15 34.38
N LEU A 32 -12.55 -37.90 34.41
CA LEU A 32 -13.01 -37.22 35.61
C LEU A 32 -14.33 -37.81 36.12
N SER A 33 -15.29 -38.10 35.24
CA SER A 33 -16.56 -38.76 35.56
C SER A 33 -16.38 -40.17 36.17
N ILE A 34 -15.51 -41.00 35.59
CA ILE A 34 -15.19 -42.32 36.11
C ILE A 34 -14.54 -42.23 37.52
N GLY A 35 -13.72 -41.23 37.78
CA GLY A 35 -13.12 -40.98 39.08
C GLY A 35 -14.15 -40.71 40.17
N GLU A 36 -15.18 -39.99 39.86
CA GLU A 36 -16.29 -39.63 40.75
C GLU A 36 -17.24 -40.83 41.01
N GLU A 37 -17.54 -41.66 40.01
CA GLU A 37 -18.33 -42.92 40.19
C GLU A 37 -17.69 -43.89 41.15
N ARG A 38 -16.34 -44.04 41.12
CA ARG A 38 -15.60 -44.87 42.08
C ARG A 38 -15.77 -44.38 43.52
N GLY A 39 -15.80 -43.08 43.74
CA GLY A 39 -16.05 -42.47 45.04
C GLY A 39 -17.43 -42.86 45.62
N GLY A 40 -18.47 -42.82 44.76
CA GLY A 40 -19.85 -43.20 45.14
C GLY A 40 -19.97 -44.67 45.53
N ALA A 41 -19.37 -45.59 44.75
CA ALA A 41 -19.35 -47.02 45.06
C ALA A 41 -18.63 -47.35 46.39
N ALA A 42 -17.51 -46.64 46.66
CA ALA A 42 -16.77 -46.79 47.91
C ALA A 42 -17.59 -46.35 49.15
N ALA A 43 -18.36 -45.23 49.00
CA ALA A 43 -19.24 -44.77 50.08
C ALA A 43 -20.37 -45.75 50.37
N LEU A 44 -21.00 -46.36 49.36
CA LEU A 44 -22.00 -47.43 49.53
C LEU A 44 -21.40 -48.65 50.19
N ALA A 45 -20.19 -49.04 49.81
CA ALA A 45 -19.49 -50.21 50.43
C ALA A 45 -19.19 -50.00 51.94
N GLN A 46 -18.97 -48.76 52.36
CA GLN A 46 -18.79 -48.39 53.78
C GLN A 46 -20.11 -48.30 54.57
N LEU A 47 -21.22 -48.06 53.89
CA LEU A 47 -22.53 -47.93 54.54
C LEU A 47 -23.04 -49.24 55.09
N MET A 48 -22.97 -50.36 54.33
CA MET A 48 -23.49 -51.70 54.74
C MET A 48 -22.87 -52.22 56.01
N PRO A 49 -21.55 -52.26 56.23
CA PRO A 49 -20.95 -52.71 57.48
C PRO A 49 -21.34 -51.83 58.67
N ARG A 50 -21.56 -50.56 58.51
CA ARG A 50 -21.96 -49.67 59.61
C ARG A 50 -23.43 -49.83 59.98
N LEU A 51 -24.29 -50.09 59.02
CA LEU A 51 -25.69 -50.42 59.26
C LEU A 51 -25.80 -51.81 60.02
N SER A 52 -25.02 -52.79 59.60
CA SER A 52 -24.98 -54.06 60.31
C SER A 52 -24.40 -53.97 61.76
N ALA A 53 -23.44 -53.04 61.94
CA ALA A 53 -22.87 -52.79 63.29
C ALA A 53 -23.90 -52.17 64.26
N LEU A 54 -24.94 -51.52 63.81
CA LEU A 54 -26.06 -51.05 64.61
C LEU A 54 -26.84 -52.19 65.29
N GLN A 55 -26.82 -53.41 64.70
CA GLN A 55 -27.47 -54.58 65.25
C GLN A 55 -26.72 -55.14 66.45
N ALA A 56 -25.38 -55.11 66.44
CA ALA A 56 -24.54 -55.86 67.41
C ALA A 56 -23.88 -54.97 68.48
N GLY A 57 -23.79 -53.67 68.32
CA GLY A 57 -22.96 -52.79 69.15
C GLY A 57 -23.58 -52.32 70.44
N ALA A 58 -22.74 -52.01 71.44
CA ALA A 58 -23.12 -51.39 72.71
C ALA A 58 -23.65 -49.95 72.48
N PRO A 59 -24.42 -49.36 73.39
CA PRO A 59 -25.03 -47.99 73.15
C PRO A 59 -24.04 -46.90 72.80
N ALA A 60 -22.82 -46.92 73.37
CA ALA A 60 -21.78 -45.90 73.03
C ALA A 60 -21.21 -46.09 71.60
N GLU A 61 -21.03 -47.34 71.18
CA GLU A 61 -20.56 -47.71 69.83
C GLU A 61 -21.61 -47.34 68.78
N ARG A 62 -22.89 -47.48 69.07
CA ARG A 62 -23.99 -47.09 68.18
C ARG A 62 -24.03 -45.60 67.96
N ALA A 63 -23.76 -44.78 68.95
CA ALA A 63 -23.66 -43.35 68.78
C ALA A 63 -22.54 -42.89 67.77
N ALA A 64 -21.39 -43.59 67.85
CA ALA A 64 -20.28 -43.40 66.91
C ALA A 64 -20.65 -43.84 65.49
N HIS A 65 -21.33 -44.99 65.33
CA HIS A 65 -21.79 -45.43 64.02
C HIS A 65 -22.86 -44.51 63.42
N LEU A 66 -23.78 -43.96 64.19
CA LEU A 66 -24.78 -42.98 63.77
C LEU A 66 -24.09 -41.70 63.37
N ALA A 67 -23.08 -41.20 64.10
CA ALA A 67 -22.31 -40.04 63.74
C ALA A 67 -21.58 -40.24 62.41
N ALA A 68 -21.00 -41.40 62.18
CA ALA A 68 -20.33 -41.76 60.95
C ALA A 68 -21.30 -41.89 59.77
N LEU A 69 -22.51 -42.42 59.94
CA LEU A 69 -23.55 -42.49 58.94
C LEU A 69 -24.06 -41.08 58.55
N ARG A 70 -24.21 -40.18 59.55
CA ARG A 70 -24.49 -38.76 59.28
C ARG A 70 -23.41 -38.09 58.47
N ALA A 71 -22.12 -38.33 58.81
CA ALA A 71 -20.99 -37.78 58.06
C ALA A 71 -20.95 -38.29 56.63
N ILE A 72 -21.18 -39.59 56.37
CA ILE A 72 -21.27 -40.13 55.01
C ILE A 72 -22.42 -39.49 54.24
N ASN A 73 -23.59 -39.36 54.88
CA ASN A 73 -24.76 -38.70 54.23
C ASN A 73 -24.53 -37.22 53.92
N ALA A 74 -23.85 -36.52 54.84
CA ALA A 74 -23.52 -35.09 54.69
C ALA A 74 -22.38 -34.83 53.69
N SER A 75 -21.45 -35.76 53.50
CA SER A 75 -20.30 -35.61 52.58
C SER A 75 -20.68 -35.55 51.10
N GLY A 76 -21.92 -35.89 50.73
CA GLY A 76 -22.38 -35.97 49.34
C GLY A 76 -21.76 -37.10 48.53
N GLN A 77 -20.92 -37.98 49.14
CA GLN A 77 -20.23 -39.07 48.45
C GLN A 77 -21.19 -40.14 47.88
N MET A 78 -22.41 -40.22 48.43
CA MET A 78 -23.44 -41.17 47.95
C MET A 78 -24.21 -40.64 46.70
N ARG A 79 -23.74 -39.55 46.05
CA ARG A 79 -24.22 -38.95 44.84
C ARG A 79 -25.77 -38.98 44.64
N HIS A 80 -26.31 -40.05 44.16
CA HIS A 80 -27.71 -40.22 43.78
C HIS A 80 -28.62 -40.74 44.90
N LEU A 81 -28.05 -41.20 46.03
CA LEU A 81 -28.76 -41.83 47.10
C LEU A 81 -28.55 -41.11 48.42
N ARG A 82 -29.57 -41.07 49.24
CA ARG A 82 -29.53 -40.56 50.61
C ARG A 82 -30.12 -41.54 51.57
N LEU A 83 -29.42 -41.70 52.68
CA LEU A 83 -29.87 -42.55 53.76
C LEU A 83 -30.84 -41.80 54.70
N HIS A 84 -32.03 -42.31 54.90
CA HIS A 84 -32.95 -41.88 55.92
C HIS A 84 -33.06 -42.97 56.97
N LEU A 85 -32.81 -42.64 58.25
CA LEU A 85 -32.84 -43.60 59.35
C LEU A 85 -33.72 -43.03 60.47
N GLU A 86 -34.72 -43.84 60.90
CA GLU A 86 -35.61 -43.50 61.99
C GLU A 86 -35.47 -44.53 63.12
N ASP A 87 -35.72 -44.16 64.36
CA ASP A 87 -35.86 -45.13 65.47
C ASP A 87 -37.29 -45.70 65.50
N GLY A 88 -37.54 -46.70 66.36
CA GLY A 88 -38.87 -47.36 66.57
C GLY A 88 -39.97 -46.36 67.00
N ALA A 89 -39.59 -45.23 67.58
CA ALA A 89 -40.48 -44.16 67.99
C ALA A 89 -40.74 -43.11 66.89
N GLY A 90 -40.20 -43.32 65.65
CA GLY A 90 -40.34 -42.41 64.57
C GLY A 90 -39.47 -41.16 64.66
N ARG A 91 -38.44 -41.11 65.52
CA ARG A 91 -37.48 -40.04 65.57
C ARG A 91 -36.41 -40.20 64.47
N VAL A 92 -36.23 -39.15 63.68
CA VAL A 92 -35.23 -39.15 62.60
C VAL A 92 -33.83 -39.06 63.19
N LEU A 93 -33.03 -40.10 63.01
CA LEU A 93 -31.63 -40.20 63.46
C LEU A 93 -30.66 -39.71 62.42
N VAL A 94 -30.93 -39.98 61.11
CA VAL A 94 -30.19 -39.48 59.98
C VAL A 94 -31.22 -39.00 58.98
N ASP A 95 -31.14 -37.71 58.62
CA ASP A 95 -32.08 -37.10 57.70
C ASP A 95 -31.61 -37.16 56.23
N ALA A 96 -32.53 -37.42 55.34
CA ALA A 96 -32.33 -37.41 53.90
C ALA A 96 -32.33 -35.97 53.31
N LEU A 97 -32.85 -34.97 54.05
CA LEU A 97 -32.99 -33.62 53.57
C LEU A 97 -32.05 -32.68 54.33
N GLN A 98 -31.16 -31.96 53.63
CA GLN A 98 -30.45 -30.81 54.20
C GLN A 98 -31.38 -29.57 54.22
N PRO A 99 -31.35 -28.77 55.29
CA PRO A 99 -32.06 -27.49 55.32
C PRO A 99 -31.41 -26.54 54.27
N GLY A 100 -32.10 -26.30 53.19
CA GLY A 100 -31.61 -25.47 52.05
C GLY A 100 -31.90 -26.07 50.68
N GLU A 101 -32.07 -27.39 50.55
CA GLU A 101 -32.40 -28.00 49.25
C GLU A 101 -33.89 -27.87 48.86
N ALA A 102 -34.75 -27.41 49.78
CA ALA A 102 -36.19 -27.15 49.55
C ALA A 102 -36.49 -25.94 48.67
N GLY A 103 -35.47 -25.08 48.38
CA GLY A 103 -35.67 -23.82 47.67
C GLY A 103 -35.55 -23.90 46.16
N GLU A 104 -34.90 -24.87 45.59
CA GLU A 104 -34.75 -24.99 44.12
C GLU A 104 -35.90 -25.78 43.47
N ARG A 105 -37.13 -25.23 43.52
CA ARG A 105 -38.25 -25.72 42.65
C ARG A 105 -38.02 -25.22 41.22
N SER A 106 -37.11 -25.86 40.48
CA SER A 106 -36.99 -25.68 39.04
C SER A 106 -38.14 -26.41 38.32
N TRP A 107 -38.74 -25.75 37.34
CA TRP A 107 -39.72 -26.39 36.47
C TRP A 107 -39.20 -27.69 35.81
N LEU A 108 -37.88 -27.74 35.57
CA LEU A 108 -37.16 -28.92 35.07
C LEU A 108 -37.21 -30.10 36.06
N LEU A 109 -37.12 -29.86 37.38
CA LEU A 109 -37.31 -30.89 38.39
C LEU A 109 -38.72 -31.47 38.35
N THR A 110 -39.74 -30.63 38.22
CA THR A 110 -41.13 -31.05 38.12
C THR A 110 -41.39 -31.89 36.84
N PHE A 111 -40.78 -31.46 35.71
CA PHE A 111 -40.86 -32.21 34.46
C PHE A 111 -40.17 -33.57 34.48
N LEU A 112 -38.98 -33.66 35.06
CA LEU A 112 -38.21 -34.91 35.18
C LEU A 112 -38.85 -35.87 36.23
N GLN A 113 -39.45 -35.35 37.31
CA GLN A 113 -40.12 -36.14 38.32
C GLN A 113 -41.48 -36.71 37.85
N ALA A 114 -42.11 -36.10 36.88
CA ALA A 114 -43.43 -36.52 36.40
C ALA A 114 -43.48 -37.91 35.74
N GLY A 115 -42.31 -38.50 35.43
CA GLY A 115 -42.24 -39.83 34.80
C GLY A 115 -41.44 -40.89 35.59
N MET A 116 -40.82 -40.53 36.74
CA MET A 116 -39.96 -41.46 37.45
C MET A 116 -40.62 -42.02 38.69
N ALA A 117 -40.70 -43.37 38.78
CA ALA A 117 -41.14 -44.05 39.98
C ALA A 117 -40.20 -43.73 41.16
N ARG A 118 -40.75 -43.35 42.30
CA ARG A 118 -39.96 -43.17 43.53
C ARG A 118 -39.32 -44.52 43.93
N VAL A 119 -38.05 -44.72 43.61
CA VAL A 119 -37.30 -45.88 44.08
C VAL A 119 -36.92 -45.61 45.53
N GLU A 120 -37.64 -46.27 46.44
CA GLU A 120 -37.34 -46.20 47.88
C GLU A 120 -37.22 -47.63 48.37
N SER A 121 -36.02 -48.03 48.82
CA SER A 121 -35.78 -49.30 49.42
C SER A 121 -35.83 -49.11 50.94
N ARG A 122 -36.78 -49.81 51.60
CA ARG A 122 -36.94 -49.75 53.05
C ARG A 122 -36.62 -51.15 53.67
N TRP A 123 -35.95 -51.08 54.77
CA TRP A 123 -35.70 -52.28 55.56
C TRP A 123 -35.64 -51.95 57.06
N GLU A 124 -35.96 -52.95 57.92
CA GLU A 124 -35.91 -52.80 59.38
C GLU A 124 -34.66 -53.45 59.91
N ILE A 125 -33.99 -52.74 60.84
CA ILE A 125 -32.80 -53.23 61.50
C ILE A 125 -33.13 -53.38 62.99
N GLY A 126 -33.31 -54.66 63.48
CA GLY A 126 -33.56 -54.94 64.89
C GLY A 126 -32.23 -55.01 65.69
N ALA A 127 -32.08 -54.17 66.70
CA ALA A 127 -30.94 -54.23 67.62
C ALA A 127 -31.21 -55.25 68.77
N ARG A 128 -30.15 -55.78 69.40
CA ARG A 128 -30.23 -56.78 70.46
C ARG A 128 -30.97 -56.31 71.73
N ASP A 129 -31.13 -55.00 71.92
CA ASP A 129 -31.85 -54.42 73.05
C ASP A 129 -33.36 -54.20 72.76
N GLY A 130 -33.86 -54.68 71.63
CA GLY A 130 -35.27 -54.54 71.24
C GLY A 130 -35.58 -53.24 70.49
N THR A 131 -34.60 -52.35 70.27
CA THR A 131 -34.81 -51.18 69.46
C THR A 131 -34.84 -51.55 68.00
N VAL A 132 -35.82 -50.99 67.23
CA VAL A 132 -35.96 -51.20 65.80
C VAL A 132 -35.59 -49.87 65.06
N TYR A 133 -34.69 -49.99 64.13
CA TYR A 133 -34.34 -48.86 63.23
C TYR A 133 -34.97 -49.11 61.88
N ARG A 134 -35.64 -48.12 61.35
CA ARG A 134 -36.15 -48.15 59.97
C ARG A 134 -35.21 -47.39 59.08
N ALA A 135 -34.53 -48.09 58.21
CA ALA A 135 -33.64 -47.48 57.23
C ALA A 135 -34.35 -47.41 55.88
N ALA A 136 -34.27 -46.26 55.22
CA ALA A 136 -34.74 -46.03 53.87
C ALA A 136 -33.65 -45.39 53.02
N LEU A 137 -33.40 -45.94 51.85
CA LEU A 137 -32.51 -45.34 50.85
C LEU A 137 -33.38 -44.63 49.84
N ARG A 138 -33.25 -43.34 49.80
CA ARG A 138 -34.04 -42.45 48.93
C ARG A 138 -33.17 -41.93 47.82
N TRP A 139 -33.75 -41.85 46.62
CA TRP A 139 -33.12 -41.22 45.47
C TRP A 139 -33.06 -39.69 45.62
N ASN A 140 -31.94 -39.06 45.23
CA ASN A 140 -31.69 -37.64 45.30
C ASN A 140 -31.74 -36.96 43.90
N PRO A 141 -32.92 -36.43 43.47
CA PRO A 141 -33.06 -35.85 42.14
C PRO A 141 -32.29 -34.55 41.94
N VAL A 142 -31.94 -33.84 43.03
CA VAL A 142 -31.21 -32.59 42.96
C VAL A 142 -29.78 -32.79 42.52
N SER A 143 -29.13 -33.87 42.98
CA SER A 143 -27.75 -34.20 42.56
C SER A 143 -27.68 -34.58 41.08
N GLU A 144 -28.63 -35.37 40.60
CA GLU A 144 -28.69 -35.73 39.16
C GLU A 144 -28.94 -34.51 38.25
N LEU A 145 -29.85 -33.61 38.66
CA LEU A 145 -30.10 -32.41 37.87
C LEU A 145 -28.87 -31.52 37.82
N ARG A 146 -28.12 -31.43 38.90
CA ARG A 146 -26.86 -30.63 38.94
C ARG A 146 -25.82 -31.25 38.01
N GLU A 147 -25.68 -32.59 38.05
CA GLU A 147 -24.77 -33.30 37.16
C GLU A 147 -25.17 -33.16 35.68
N ALA A 148 -26.45 -33.40 35.36
CA ALA A 148 -26.95 -33.23 33.99
C ALA A 148 -26.75 -31.81 33.47
N ARG A 149 -26.93 -30.78 34.34
CA ARG A 149 -26.64 -29.38 33.97
C ARG A 149 -25.14 -29.15 33.70
N ALA A 150 -24.28 -29.75 34.55
CA ALA A 150 -22.83 -29.61 34.35
C ALA A 150 -22.37 -30.30 33.05
N ASP A 151 -22.93 -31.48 32.73
CA ASP A 151 -22.63 -32.20 31.50
C ASP A 151 -23.13 -31.47 30.26
N VAL A 152 -24.35 -30.94 30.27
CA VAL A 152 -24.89 -30.13 29.18
C VAL A 152 -24.08 -28.87 29.02
N ALA A 153 -23.73 -28.17 30.10
CA ALA A 153 -22.90 -26.96 30.02
C ALA A 153 -21.50 -27.25 29.47
N GLY A 154 -20.88 -28.37 29.93
CA GLY A 154 -19.59 -28.86 29.44
C GLY A 154 -19.62 -29.19 27.94
N ASN A 155 -20.65 -29.91 27.50
CA ASN A 155 -20.83 -30.26 26.08
C ASN A 155 -21.09 -29.02 25.20
N LEU A 156 -21.91 -28.06 25.67
CA LEU A 156 -22.13 -26.80 24.96
C LEU A 156 -20.86 -25.93 24.88
N ALA A 157 -20.10 -25.87 25.98
CA ALA A 157 -18.83 -25.14 25.98
C ALA A 157 -17.83 -25.75 25.00
N MET A 158 -17.71 -27.09 25.00
CA MET A 158 -16.84 -27.82 24.09
C MET A 158 -17.26 -27.62 22.60
N LEU A 159 -18.57 -27.71 22.31
CA LEU A 159 -19.09 -27.48 20.96
C LEU A 159 -18.87 -26.03 20.49
N SER A 160 -19.06 -25.07 21.39
CA SER A 160 -18.81 -23.65 21.12
C SER A 160 -17.34 -23.36 20.85
N LEU A 161 -16.44 -23.94 21.64
CA LEU A 161 -15.00 -23.84 21.46
C LEU A 161 -14.56 -24.45 20.11
N TYR A 162 -15.08 -25.63 19.80
CA TYR A 162 -14.83 -26.27 18.51
C TYR A 162 -15.32 -25.44 17.32
N GLY A 163 -16.53 -24.90 17.40
CA GLY A 163 -17.07 -24.00 16.38
C GLY A 163 -16.26 -22.72 16.21
N ALA A 164 -15.83 -22.10 17.31
CA ALA A 164 -14.99 -20.92 17.28
C ALA A 164 -13.61 -21.19 16.65
N LEU A 165 -12.98 -22.32 16.99
CA LEU A 165 -11.71 -22.73 16.40
C LEU A 165 -11.84 -22.99 14.90
N LEU A 166 -12.88 -23.70 14.46
CA LEU A 166 -13.14 -23.93 13.04
C LEU A 166 -13.34 -22.61 12.27
N LEU A 167 -14.13 -21.68 12.82
CA LEU A 167 -14.38 -20.38 12.22
C LEU A 167 -13.08 -19.57 12.11
N CYS A 168 -12.29 -19.50 13.17
CA CYS A 168 -10.98 -18.84 13.18
C CYS A 168 -10.05 -19.43 12.12
N CYS A 169 -9.95 -20.74 12.04
CA CYS A 169 -9.13 -21.43 11.04
C CYS A 169 -9.60 -21.17 9.62
N LEU A 170 -10.91 -21.17 9.40
CA LEU A 170 -11.50 -20.85 8.08
C LEU A 170 -11.17 -19.42 7.66
N LEU A 171 -11.43 -18.45 8.53
CA LEU A 171 -11.13 -17.03 8.28
C LEU A 171 -9.64 -16.79 8.03
N TRP A 172 -8.77 -17.43 8.81
CA TRP A 172 -7.33 -17.34 8.61
C TRP A 172 -6.89 -17.91 7.26
N THR A 173 -7.43 -19.08 6.89
CA THR A 173 -7.13 -19.74 5.60
C THR A 173 -7.58 -18.88 4.41
N VAL A 174 -8.81 -18.34 4.48
CA VAL A 174 -9.35 -17.45 3.44
C VAL A 174 -8.49 -16.19 3.31
N ARG A 175 -8.23 -15.47 4.42
CA ARG A 175 -7.36 -14.27 4.39
C ARG A 175 -6.00 -14.56 3.81
N ARG A 176 -5.38 -15.68 4.18
CA ARG A 176 -4.05 -16.06 3.67
C ARG A 176 -4.07 -16.47 2.19
N ALA A 177 -5.17 -17.05 1.71
CA ALA A 177 -5.33 -17.39 0.30
C ALA A 177 -5.52 -16.16 -0.59
N PHE A 178 -6.19 -15.11 -0.07
CA PHE A 178 -6.47 -13.89 -0.82
C PHE A 178 -5.42 -12.77 -0.63
N ALA A 179 -4.50 -12.90 0.34
CA ALA A 179 -3.44 -11.91 0.53
C ALA A 179 -2.61 -11.60 -0.73
N PRO A 180 -2.24 -12.58 -1.60
CA PRO A 180 -1.53 -12.29 -2.84
C PRO A 180 -2.35 -11.46 -3.85
N LEU A 181 -3.67 -11.48 -3.78
CA LEU A 181 -4.53 -10.68 -4.67
C LEU A 181 -4.35 -9.18 -4.43
N GLN A 182 -4.15 -8.76 -3.18
CA GLN A 182 -3.85 -7.37 -2.87
C GLN A 182 -2.52 -6.93 -3.50
N GLN A 183 -1.49 -7.79 -3.47
CA GLN A 183 -0.21 -7.50 -4.13
C GLN A 183 -0.37 -7.33 -5.64
N ILE A 184 -1.26 -8.10 -6.27
CA ILE A 184 -1.57 -7.96 -7.70
C ILE A 184 -2.25 -6.60 -7.97
N LEU A 185 -3.24 -6.23 -7.15
CA LEU A 185 -3.94 -4.94 -7.28
C LEU A 185 -3.00 -3.75 -7.06
N ASP A 186 -2.12 -3.82 -6.07
CA ASP A 186 -1.12 -2.79 -5.81
C ASP A 186 -0.15 -2.64 -7.00
N ALA A 187 0.31 -3.76 -7.58
CA ALA A 187 1.17 -3.73 -8.76
C ALA A 187 0.47 -3.10 -9.97
N ILE A 188 -0.82 -3.39 -10.19
CA ILE A 188 -1.62 -2.76 -11.25
C ILE A 188 -1.69 -1.25 -11.01
N GLY A 189 -1.93 -0.80 -9.76
CA GLY A 189 -1.92 0.62 -9.41
C GLY A 189 -0.57 1.31 -9.67
N HIS A 190 0.56 0.61 -9.51
CA HIS A 190 1.87 1.11 -9.94
C HIS A 190 1.98 1.23 -11.46
N TYR A 191 1.48 0.23 -12.21
CA TYR A 191 1.51 0.25 -13.67
C TYR A 191 0.63 1.37 -14.27
N GLU A 192 -0.50 1.68 -13.67
CA GLU A 192 -1.33 2.84 -14.04
C GLU A 192 -0.58 4.17 -13.87
N ARG A 193 0.25 4.28 -12.84
CA ARG A 193 1.13 5.44 -12.61
C ARG A 193 2.40 5.42 -13.46
N LYS A 194 2.48 4.49 -14.45
CA LYS A 194 3.62 4.30 -15.35
C LYS A 194 4.92 3.85 -14.65
N ASP A 195 4.81 3.33 -13.43
CA ASP A 195 5.92 2.69 -12.73
C ASP A 195 5.95 1.19 -13.06
N TYR A 196 6.64 0.85 -14.13
CA TYR A 196 6.76 -0.54 -14.62
C TYR A 196 7.95 -1.29 -14.03
N ARG A 197 8.61 -0.76 -13.00
CA ARG A 197 9.76 -1.42 -12.34
C ARG A 197 9.32 -2.47 -11.33
N VAL A 198 8.14 -2.33 -10.79
CA VAL A 198 7.59 -3.25 -9.80
C VAL A 198 7.44 -4.65 -10.40
N ARG A 199 7.93 -5.67 -9.69
CA ARG A 199 7.80 -7.08 -10.07
C ARG A 199 7.13 -7.84 -8.94
N LEU A 200 6.14 -8.65 -9.31
CA LEU A 200 5.44 -9.54 -8.39
C LEU A 200 6.31 -10.74 -8.05
N PRO A 201 6.46 -11.11 -6.75
CA PRO A 201 7.19 -12.30 -6.33
C PRO A 201 6.46 -13.59 -6.70
N ALA A 202 7.16 -14.74 -6.69
CA ALA A 202 6.58 -16.05 -6.98
C ALA A 202 5.42 -16.39 -6.02
N MET A 203 4.34 -16.92 -6.56
CA MET A 203 3.12 -17.24 -5.82
C MET A 203 2.93 -18.76 -5.70
N ARG A 204 2.45 -19.23 -4.53
CA ARG A 204 2.27 -20.66 -4.27
C ARG A 204 1.08 -21.28 -5.01
N ILE A 205 0.09 -20.46 -5.35
CA ILE A 205 -1.13 -20.88 -6.04
C ILE A 205 -0.87 -20.74 -7.54
N ARG A 206 -1.00 -21.83 -8.28
CA ARG A 206 -0.65 -21.92 -9.70
C ARG A 206 -1.38 -20.89 -10.56
N GLU A 207 -2.67 -20.68 -10.31
CA GLU A 207 -3.49 -19.72 -11.04
C GLU A 207 -3.02 -18.29 -10.83
N LEU A 208 -2.67 -17.94 -9.58
CA LEU A 208 -2.14 -16.61 -9.25
C LEU A 208 -0.71 -16.44 -9.79
N ASP A 209 0.08 -17.50 -9.83
CA ASP A 209 1.44 -17.45 -10.39
C ASP A 209 1.42 -17.27 -11.91
N GLN A 210 0.42 -17.83 -12.61
CA GLN A 210 0.19 -17.55 -14.03
C GLN A 210 -0.16 -16.08 -14.27
N ILE A 211 -1.05 -15.50 -13.46
CA ILE A 211 -1.39 -14.07 -13.52
C ILE A 211 -0.16 -13.22 -13.24
N ARG A 212 0.63 -13.57 -12.21
CA ARG A 212 1.92 -12.93 -11.92
C ARG A 212 2.85 -12.94 -13.14
N GLY A 213 2.99 -14.11 -13.79
CA GLY A 213 3.82 -14.26 -14.98
C GLY A 213 3.39 -13.34 -16.12
N ALA A 214 2.09 -13.31 -16.42
CA ALA A 214 1.51 -12.45 -17.44
C ALA A 214 1.68 -10.96 -17.12
N LEU A 215 1.44 -10.54 -15.86
CA LEU A 215 1.62 -9.15 -15.41
C LEU A 215 3.08 -8.71 -15.46
N ASN A 216 4.02 -9.53 -14.99
CA ASN A 216 5.45 -9.22 -15.06
C ASN A 216 5.94 -9.12 -16.52
N HIS A 217 5.44 -9.96 -17.42
CA HIS A 217 5.71 -9.88 -18.85
C HIS A 217 5.14 -8.59 -19.46
N LEU A 218 3.89 -8.26 -19.14
CA LEU A 218 3.25 -7.02 -19.58
C LEU A 218 4.03 -5.79 -19.09
N ALA A 219 4.42 -5.76 -17.81
CA ALA A 219 5.23 -4.68 -17.26
C ALA A 219 6.58 -4.54 -17.96
N GLY A 220 7.21 -5.68 -18.32
CA GLY A 220 8.44 -5.70 -19.11
C GLY A 220 8.25 -5.10 -20.50
N ALA A 221 7.21 -5.53 -21.22
CA ALA A 221 6.88 -5.01 -22.55
C ALA A 221 6.56 -3.51 -22.52
N LEU A 222 5.77 -3.05 -21.54
CA LEU A 222 5.45 -1.63 -21.38
C LEU A 222 6.68 -0.78 -21.06
N ALA A 223 7.58 -1.27 -20.19
CA ALA A 223 8.84 -0.61 -19.88
C ALA A 223 9.73 -0.48 -21.13
N GLN A 224 9.83 -1.55 -21.92
CA GLN A 224 10.58 -1.55 -23.17
C GLN A 224 10.00 -0.58 -24.18
N HIS A 225 8.71 -0.62 -24.44
CA HIS A 225 8.05 0.33 -25.35
C HIS A 225 8.23 1.79 -24.91
N GLN A 226 8.19 2.05 -23.61
CA GLN A 226 8.44 3.40 -23.10
C GLN A 226 9.90 3.85 -23.35
N ALA A 227 10.87 2.94 -23.19
CA ALA A 227 12.27 3.21 -23.46
C ALA A 227 12.52 3.46 -24.96
N GLU A 228 11.96 2.62 -25.83
CA GLU A 228 12.04 2.76 -27.30
C GLU A 228 11.43 4.10 -27.75
N ARG A 229 10.27 4.44 -27.22
CA ARG A 229 9.62 5.71 -27.53
C ARG A 229 10.46 6.92 -27.10
N ARG A 230 11.12 6.85 -25.93
CA ARG A 230 12.05 7.90 -25.48
C ARG A 230 13.28 7.99 -26.39
N ALA A 231 13.84 6.86 -26.78
CA ALA A 231 14.99 6.84 -27.70
C ALA A 231 14.64 7.45 -29.05
N LEU A 232 13.46 7.11 -29.59
CA LEU A 232 12.98 7.70 -30.85
C LEU A 232 12.76 9.21 -30.72
N SER A 233 12.16 9.67 -29.61
CA SER A 233 11.96 11.11 -29.38
C SER A 233 13.29 11.86 -29.31
N ARG A 234 14.31 11.29 -28.64
CA ARG A 234 15.67 11.88 -28.63
C ARG A 234 16.23 12.00 -30.04
N ARG A 235 16.20 10.92 -30.82
CA ARG A 235 16.70 10.93 -32.22
C ARG A 235 16.00 12.00 -33.09
N LEU A 236 14.69 12.18 -32.91
CA LEU A 236 13.95 13.23 -33.61
C LEU A 236 14.38 14.65 -33.20
N LEU A 237 14.59 14.86 -31.90
CA LEU A 237 15.10 16.13 -31.37
C LEU A 237 16.51 16.42 -31.88
N ASP A 238 17.40 15.43 -31.89
CA ASP A 238 18.76 15.55 -32.42
C ASP A 238 18.75 15.88 -33.93
N ALA A 239 17.92 15.19 -34.71
CA ALA A 239 17.76 15.46 -36.12
C ALA A 239 17.25 16.90 -36.37
N GLN A 240 16.29 17.37 -35.55
CA GLN A 240 15.80 18.75 -35.60
C GLN A 240 16.91 19.78 -35.32
N GLU A 241 17.74 19.51 -34.29
CA GLU A 241 18.84 20.42 -33.95
C GLU A 241 19.93 20.43 -35.03
N CYS A 242 20.25 19.26 -35.61
CA CYS A 242 21.18 19.18 -36.75
C CYS A 242 20.65 19.98 -37.95
N GLU A 243 19.36 19.87 -38.27
CA GLU A 243 18.74 20.59 -39.37
C GLU A 243 18.73 22.11 -39.10
N ARG A 244 18.40 22.56 -37.88
CA ARG A 244 18.49 23.95 -37.47
C ARG A 244 19.91 24.52 -37.60
N ALA A 245 20.90 23.73 -37.16
CA ALA A 245 22.30 24.11 -37.29
C ALA A 245 22.77 24.20 -38.74
N ARG A 246 22.26 23.31 -39.62
CA ARG A 246 22.52 23.33 -41.06
C ARG A 246 21.91 24.59 -41.70
N LEU A 247 20.62 24.83 -41.48
CA LEU A 247 19.91 26.00 -41.99
C LEU A 247 20.55 27.31 -41.51
N ALA A 248 20.98 27.37 -40.24
CA ALA A 248 21.63 28.58 -39.74
C ALA A 248 22.98 28.86 -40.47
N ARG A 249 23.73 27.82 -40.84
CA ARG A 249 24.98 27.97 -41.61
C ARG A 249 24.68 28.44 -43.03
N GLU A 250 23.73 27.77 -43.73
CA GLU A 250 23.34 28.11 -45.09
C GLU A 250 22.83 29.56 -45.16
N LEU A 251 21.96 29.98 -44.25
CA LEU A 251 21.47 31.35 -44.17
C LEU A 251 22.57 32.36 -43.86
N HIS A 252 23.53 31.99 -42.98
CA HIS A 252 24.65 32.88 -42.67
C HIS A 252 25.55 33.10 -43.86
N ASP A 253 25.84 32.03 -44.62
CA ASP A 253 26.74 32.10 -45.76
C ASP A 253 26.10 32.85 -46.95
N GLU A 254 24.83 32.54 -47.25
CA GLU A 254 24.12 33.18 -48.35
C GLU A 254 23.76 34.67 -48.06
N PHE A 255 23.06 34.91 -46.94
CA PHE A 255 22.61 36.27 -46.62
C PHE A 255 23.73 37.17 -46.08
N GLY A 256 24.70 36.60 -45.36
CA GLY A 256 25.81 37.34 -44.78
C GLY A 256 26.67 37.99 -45.87
N GLN A 257 26.98 37.27 -46.96
CA GLN A 257 27.76 37.78 -48.08
C GLN A 257 26.98 38.84 -48.87
N VAL A 258 25.72 38.53 -49.24
CA VAL A 258 24.87 39.46 -50.05
C VAL A 258 24.63 40.76 -49.30
N LEU A 259 24.23 40.69 -48.01
CA LEU A 259 23.96 41.88 -47.19
C LEU A 259 25.21 42.72 -46.94
N THR A 260 26.39 42.06 -46.83
CA THR A 260 27.66 42.80 -46.68
C THR A 260 27.99 43.54 -47.94
N ALA A 261 27.80 42.96 -49.13
CA ALA A 261 28.01 43.62 -50.44
C ALA A 261 27.01 44.78 -50.62
N MET A 262 25.71 44.53 -50.39
CA MET A 262 24.68 45.60 -50.49
C MET A 262 24.98 46.77 -49.55
N ARG A 263 25.45 46.53 -48.34
CA ARG A 263 25.82 47.57 -47.37
C ARG A 263 27.06 48.35 -47.83
N ALA A 264 28.04 47.68 -48.44
CA ALA A 264 29.20 48.32 -49.00
C ALA A 264 28.80 49.30 -50.19
N ASP A 265 27.92 48.77 -51.07
CA ASP A 265 27.38 49.55 -52.20
C ASP A 265 26.56 50.74 -51.72
N ALA A 266 25.67 50.59 -50.75
CA ALA A 266 24.88 51.64 -50.14
C ALA A 266 25.80 52.69 -49.49
N THR A 267 26.83 52.25 -48.76
CA THR A 267 27.81 53.21 -48.15
C THR A 267 28.60 53.94 -49.17
N TYR A 268 28.98 53.29 -50.28
CA TYR A 268 29.64 53.94 -51.41
C TYR A 268 28.73 54.99 -52.05
N LEU A 269 27.44 54.70 -52.30
CA LEU A 269 26.45 55.61 -52.82
C LEU A 269 26.27 56.83 -51.91
N VAL A 270 26.14 56.64 -50.58
CA VAL A 270 26.07 57.76 -49.62
C VAL A 270 27.26 58.70 -49.75
N ARG A 271 28.48 58.18 -49.88
CA ARG A 271 29.69 58.96 -50.01
C ARG A 271 29.72 59.74 -51.37
N LYS A 272 29.29 59.14 -52.48
CA LYS A 272 29.32 59.71 -53.81
C LYS A 272 28.17 60.71 -54.09
N SER A 273 27.06 60.58 -53.40
CA SER A 273 25.90 61.46 -53.52
C SER A 273 25.98 62.73 -52.67
N ALA A 274 27.11 63.01 -52.02
CA ALA A 274 27.29 64.20 -51.17
C ALA A 274 26.96 65.51 -51.80
N HIS A 275 27.04 65.67 -53.16
CA HIS A 275 26.69 66.88 -53.92
C HIS A 275 25.30 66.85 -54.55
N ALA A 276 24.46 65.83 -54.31
CA ALA A 276 23.13 65.63 -54.84
C ALA A 276 22.12 65.34 -53.73
N PRO A 277 21.47 66.33 -53.11
CA PRO A 277 20.68 66.13 -51.87
C PRO A 277 19.59 65.04 -51.95
N MET A 278 18.88 64.96 -53.07
CA MET A 278 17.83 63.98 -53.30
C MET A 278 18.40 62.58 -53.42
N LEU A 279 19.55 62.38 -54.06
CA LEU A 279 20.21 61.08 -54.15
C LEU A 279 20.83 60.68 -52.81
N GLN A 280 21.29 61.61 -52.00
CA GLN A 280 21.82 61.36 -50.68
C GLN A 280 20.75 60.88 -49.72
N ILE A 281 19.51 61.41 -49.80
CA ILE A 281 18.39 60.90 -48.98
C ILE A 281 18.10 59.44 -49.35
N VAL A 282 17.95 59.17 -50.66
CA VAL A 282 17.68 57.75 -51.09
C VAL A 282 18.81 56.79 -50.74
N ALA A 283 20.06 57.21 -50.86
CA ALA A 283 21.23 56.43 -50.49
C ALA A 283 21.28 56.15 -48.98
N ASN A 284 20.95 57.09 -48.11
CA ASN A 284 20.84 56.91 -46.67
C ASN A 284 19.69 55.99 -46.32
N ASP A 285 18.53 56.11 -46.95
CA ASP A 285 17.40 55.23 -46.73
C ASP A 285 17.76 53.78 -47.11
N LEU A 286 18.44 53.57 -48.26
CA LEU A 286 18.93 52.25 -48.67
C LEU A 286 19.92 51.64 -47.66
N ALA A 287 20.86 52.47 -47.21
CA ALA A 287 21.82 52.03 -46.16
C ALA A 287 21.08 51.64 -44.87
N GLY A 288 20.06 52.39 -44.46
CA GLY A 288 19.20 52.11 -43.33
C GLY A 288 18.39 50.80 -43.50
N HIS A 289 17.86 50.57 -44.73
CA HIS A 289 17.18 49.30 -45.03
C HIS A 289 18.13 48.12 -44.97
N CYS A 290 19.32 48.21 -45.54
CA CYS A 290 20.34 47.13 -45.45
C CYS A 290 20.72 46.82 -44.00
N ALA A 291 20.92 47.84 -43.17
CA ALA A 291 21.23 47.65 -41.76
C ALA A 291 20.09 46.92 -41.02
N ARG A 292 18.84 47.32 -41.22
CA ARG A 292 17.67 46.65 -40.61
C ARG A 292 17.55 45.20 -41.04
N ILE A 293 17.67 44.90 -42.34
CA ILE A 293 17.62 43.52 -42.84
C ILE A 293 18.76 42.70 -42.23
N GLN A 294 19.97 43.25 -42.12
CA GLN A 294 21.13 42.59 -41.53
C GLN A 294 20.89 42.24 -40.06
N ASP A 295 20.27 43.14 -39.30
CA ASP A 295 19.91 42.89 -37.90
C ASP A 295 18.79 41.85 -37.78
N GLU A 296 17.76 41.87 -38.61
CA GLU A 296 16.71 40.86 -38.67
C GLU A 296 17.26 39.46 -38.99
N VAL A 297 18.13 39.36 -40.00
CA VAL A 297 18.81 38.10 -40.35
C VAL A 297 19.68 37.63 -39.19
N ARG A 298 20.41 38.50 -38.52
CA ARG A 298 21.20 38.16 -37.34
C ARG A 298 20.32 37.64 -36.23
N HIS A 299 19.17 38.24 -35.95
CA HIS A 299 18.21 37.74 -34.96
C HIS A 299 17.61 36.40 -35.33
N LEU A 300 17.31 36.14 -36.61
CA LEU A 300 16.88 34.81 -37.07
C LEU A 300 17.94 33.75 -36.86
N LEU A 301 19.19 34.05 -37.19
CA LEU A 301 20.33 33.15 -36.96
C LEU A 301 20.56 32.85 -35.50
N HIS A 302 20.39 33.82 -34.60
CA HIS A 302 20.42 33.65 -33.16
C HIS A 302 19.34 32.69 -32.62
N ARG A 303 18.17 32.70 -33.25
CA ARG A 303 17.08 31.73 -32.88
C ARG A 303 17.37 30.34 -33.36
N LEU A 304 18.03 30.17 -34.49
CA LEU A 304 18.33 28.88 -35.09
C LEU A 304 19.54 28.20 -34.41
N ARG A 305 20.56 28.95 -34.04
CA ARG A 305 21.82 28.42 -33.48
C ARG A 305 21.99 28.84 -32.02
N PRO A 306 22.27 27.91 -31.09
CA PRO A 306 22.67 28.30 -29.74
C PRO A 306 24.03 29.06 -29.83
N HIS A 307 24.09 30.26 -29.26
CA HIS A 307 25.36 30.99 -29.12
C HIS A 307 26.26 30.24 -28.16
N GLY A 308 27.53 30.00 -28.52
CA GLY A 308 28.52 29.33 -27.69
C GLY A 308 28.90 27.94 -28.16
N ALA A 309 28.42 27.47 -29.35
CA ALA A 309 29.11 26.38 -30.00
C ALA A 309 30.50 26.86 -30.39
N GLN A 310 31.51 26.42 -29.67
CA GLN A 310 32.92 26.72 -30.00
C GLN A 310 33.26 26.13 -31.37
N PRO A 311 34.27 26.64 -32.08
CA PRO A 311 34.67 26.10 -33.40
C PRO A 311 35.03 24.60 -33.34
N ASP A 312 35.38 24.07 -32.17
CA ASP A 312 35.67 22.67 -31.91
C ASP A 312 34.45 21.80 -31.63
N GLY A 313 33.24 22.32 -31.73
CA GLY A 313 31.98 21.59 -31.56
C GLY A 313 31.55 21.40 -30.08
N ARG A 314 32.30 21.94 -29.11
CA ARG A 314 31.93 21.91 -27.68
C ARG A 314 30.89 22.99 -27.40
N LEU A 315 29.85 22.61 -26.62
CA LEU A 315 28.91 23.57 -26.07
C LEU A 315 29.58 24.36 -24.93
N ALA A 316 29.34 25.68 -24.88
CA ALA A 316 29.69 26.46 -23.69
C ALA A 316 28.88 25.98 -22.48
N SER A 317 29.28 26.38 -21.27
CA SER A 317 28.49 26.08 -20.07
C SER A 317 27.08 26.64 -20.22
N LEU A 318 26.08 25.94 -19.63
CA LEU A 318 24.67 26.38 -19.66
C LEU A 318 24.51 27.81 -19.17
N GLU A 319 25.23 28.19 -18.12
CA GLU A 319 25.22 29.56 -17.59
C GLU A 319 25.61 30.61 -18.66
N ARG A 320 26.72 30.37 -19.39
CA ARG A 320 27.15 31.28 -20.47
C ARG A 320 26.14 31.35 -21.60
N LEU A 321 25.56 30.22 -22.00
CA LEU A 321 24.53 30.16 -23.03
C LEU A 321 23.29 30.97 -22.63
N LEU A 322 22.86 30.88 -21.37
CA LEU A 322 21.70 31.62 -20.87
C LEU A 322 21.98 33.10 -20.67
N GLN A 323 23.19 33.46 -20.23
CA GLN A 323 23.61 34.86 -20.14
C GLN A 323 23.60 35.54 -21.53
N ASP A 324 24.11 34.85 -22.54
CA ASP A 324 24.08 35.33 -23.93
C ASP A 324 22.63 35.44 -24.45
N LEU A 325 21.77 34.49 -24.14
CA LEU A 325 20.36 34.51 -24.48
C LEU A 325 19.65 35.72 -23.86
N VAL A 326 19.82 35.90 -22.54
CA VAL A 326 19.19 37.02 -21.79
C VAL A 326 19.70 38.36 -22.31
N ARG A 327 21.01 38.50 -22.59
CA ARG A 327 21.59 39.72 -23.18
C ARG A 327 20.97 40.02 -24.52
N CYS A 328 20.85 39.04 -25.41
CA CYS A 328 20.22 39.22 -26.73
C CYS A 328 18.76 39.71 -26.64
N TRP A 329 18.00 39.22 -25.65
CA TRP A 329 16.63 39.68 -25.41
C TRP A 329 16.58 41.09 -24.81
N ARG A 330 17.51 41.47 -23.93
CA ARG A 330 17.57 42.84 -23.35
C ARG A 330 17.95 43.91 -24.38
N GLU A 331 18.71 43.56 -25.40
CA GLU A 331 19.15 44.46 -26.44
C GLU A 331 18.09 44.71 -27.54
N GLN A 332 16.94 44.02 -27.49
CA GLN A 332 15.88 44.21 -28.50
C GLN A 332 15.16 45.56 -28.29
N PRO A 333 15.03 46.37 -29.34
CA PRO A 333 14.30 47.65 -29.27
C PRO A 333 12.82 47.43 -28.92
N GLY A 334 12.29 48.19 -27.94
CA GLY A 334 10.87 48.16 -27.57
C GLY A 334 10.51 47.07 -26.52
N GLN A 335 11.47 46.37 -25.96
CA GLN A 335 11.26 45.41 -24.89
C GLN A 335 11.39 46.08 -23.52
N SER A 336 10.36 45.98 -22.68
CA SER A 336 10.32 46.57 -21.32
C SER A 336 10.31 45.48 -20.22
N VAL A 337 10.55 44.23 -20.59
CA VAL A 337 10.50 43.11 -19.63
C VAL A 337 11.82 43.01 -18.87
N GLN A 338 11.75 43.03 -17.53
CA GLN A 338 12.87 42.77 -16.67
C GLN A 338 13.13 41.25 -16.63
N LEU A 339 14.35 40.84 -17.02
CA LEU A 339 14.78 39.43 -17.04
C LEU A 339 15.76 39.16 -15.90
N ASP A 340 15.40 38.34 -14.98
CA ASP A 340 16.28 37.84 -13.89
C ASP A 340 16.69 36.40 -14.22
N CYS A 341 17.98 36.07 -14.18
CA CYS A 341 18.50 34.73 -14.49
C CYS A 341 19.48 34.30 -13.43
N GLU A 342 19.11 33.22 -12.73
CA GLU A 342 19.90 32.59 -11.66
C GLU A 342 20.23 31.16 -12.07
N VAL A 343 21.52 30.78 -12.07
CA VAL A 343 21.99 29.44 -12.40
C VAL A 343 22.92 28.97 -11.29
N GLU A 344 22.45 28.01 -10.51
CA GLU A 344 23.14 27.44 -9.34
C GLU A 344 23.35 25.94 -9.59
N LEU A 345 24.41 25.60 -10.34
CA LEU A 345 24.67 24.21 -10.72
C LEU A 345 25.85 23.62 -9.95
N ASP A 346 26.55 24.43 -9.12
CA ASP A 346 27.78 24.03 -8.42
C ASP A 346 28.73 23.23 -9.34
N ASP A 347 29.32 22.14 -8.86
CA ASP A 347 30.17 21.24 -9.65
C ASP A 347 29.40 20.23 -10.51
N ALA A 348 28.08 20.38 -10.66
CA ALA A 348 27.26 19.44 -11.44
C ALA A 348 27.56 19.58 -12.94
N THR A 349 28.29 18.64 -13.49
CA THR A 349 28.56 18.56 -14.94
C THR A 349 27.32 18.08 -15.68
N LEU A 350 26.68 18.98 -16.41
CA LEU A 350 25.57 18.62 -17.30
C LEU A 350 26.11 17.99 -18.58
N GLY A 351 25.50 16.87 -19.00
CA GLY A 351 25.76 16.34 -20.33
C GLY A 351 25.32 17.32 -21.43
N PRO A 352 25.96 17.30 -22.62
CA PRO A 352 25.69 18.23 -23.70
C PRO A 352 24.21 18.22 -24.13
N ASP A 353 23.58 17.05 -24.16
CA ASP A 353 22.17 16.89 -24.57
C ASP A 353 21.22 17.57 -23.58
N LEU A 354 21.45 17.42 -22.28
CA LEU A 354 20.64 18.08 -21.26
C LEU A 354 20.87 19.60 -21.26
N THR A 355 22.12 20.04 -21.43
CA THR A 355 22.47 21.46 -21.58
C THR A 355 21.69 22.09 -22.72
N LEU A 356 21.68 21.44 -23.90
CA LEU A 356 20.96 21.92 -25.07
C LEU A 356 19.44 21.91 -24.84
N ALA A 357 18.90 20.86 -24.20
CA ALA A 357 17.47 20.78 -23.89
C ALA A 357 17.02 21.93 -22.97
N LEU A 358 17.75 22.20 -21.88
CA LEU A 358 17.48 23.30 -20.95
C LEU A 358 17.59 24.67 -21.63
N TYR A 359 18.60 24.88 -22.46
CA TYR A 359 18.72 26.09 -23.26
C TYR A 359 17.51 26.31 -24.18
N ARG A 360 17.12 25.27 -24.92
CA ARG A 360 15.96 25.36 -25.86
C ARG A 360 14.63 25.56 -25.13
N MET A 361 14.44 24.91 -24.00
CA MET A 361 13.25 25.11 -23.17
C MET A 361 13.18 26.54 -22.65
N THR A 362 14.30 27.11 -22.19
CA THR A 362 14.37 28.49 -21.75
C THR A 362 14.14 29.47 -22.89
N GLN A 363 14.74 29.23 -24.07
CA GLN A 363 14.52 30.04 -25.28
C GLN A 363 13.06 30.08 -25.70
N GLU A 364 12.37 28.94 -25.68
CA GLU A 364 10.95 28.84 -26.02
C GLU A 364 10.07 29.49 -24.97
N ALA A 365 10.37 29.30 -23.67
CA ALA A 365 9.67 29.97 -22.59
C ALA A 365 9.76 31.49 -22.70
N LEU A 366 10.96 32.05 -22.93
CA LEU A 366 11.13 33.48 -23.15
C LEU A 366 10.40 33.97 -24.41
N THR A 367 10.41 33.20 -25.49
CA THR A 367 9.64 33.53 -26.70
C THR A 367 8.15 33.62 -26.41
N ASN A 368 7.61 32.71 -25.59
CA ASN A 368 6.22 32.73 -25.19
C ASN A 368 5.90 33.93 -24.31
N VAL A 369 6.76 34.26 -23.36
CA VAL A 369 6.61 35.46 -22.53
C VAL A 369 6.54 36.70 -23.37
N MET A 370 7.51 36.91 -24.28
CA MET A 370 7.60 38.10 -25.09
C MET A 370 6.43 38.26 -26.10
N ARG A 371 5.93 37.12 -26.61
CA ARG A 371 4.84 37.16 -27.62
C ARG A 371 3.45 37.15 -27.01
N HIS A 372 3.29 36.52 -25.85
CA HIS A 372 1.97 36.14 -25.38
C HIS A 372 1.64 36.58 -23.94
N ALA A 373 2.61 36.75 -23.06
CA ALA A 373 2.33 36.97 -21.65
C ALA A 373 1.93 38.39 -21.30
N GLY A 374 2.48 39.40 -22.01
CA GLY A 374 2.34 40.83 -21.61
C GLY A 374 2.96 41.07 -20.21
N ALA A 375 4.00 40.34 -19.87
CA ALA A 375 4.68 40.38 -18.58
C ALA A 375 5.61 41.61 -18.48
N HIS A 376 5.83 42.07 -17.24
CA HIS A 376 6.82 43.11 -16.93
C HIS A 376 8.09 42.51 -16.32
N ARG A 377 7.96 41.34 -15.70
CA ARG A 377 9.06 40.63 -15.06
C ARG A 377 9.05 39.14 -15.38
N THR A 378 10.23 38.58 -15.65
CA THR A 378 10.41 37.15 -15.86
C THR A 378 11.64 36.69 -15.11
N ALA A 379 11.50 35.64 -14.31
CA ALA A 379 12.58 34.99 -13.56
C ALA A 379 12.88 33.61 -14.16
N ILE A 380 14.16 33.34 -14.40
CA ILE A 380 14.71 32.06 -14.84
C ILE A 380 15.54 31.54 -13.70
N ARG A 381 15.22 30.34 -13.20
CA ARG A 381 15.99 29.68 -12.16
C ARG A 381 16.35 28.25 -12.56
N ILE A 382 17.63 27.94 -12.47
CA ILE A 382 18.13 26.58 -12.72
C ILE A 382 19.07 26.23 -11.57
N ALA A 383 18.70 25.23 -10.78
CA ALA A 383 19.48 24.86 -9.60
C ALA A 383 19.64 23.34 -9.49
N ALA A 384 20.82 22.91 -9.06
CA ALA A 384 21.04 21.53 -8.68
C ALA A 384 20.48 21.27 -7.27
N THR A 385 19.81 20.13 -7.08
CA THR A 385 19.26 19.73 -5.78
C THR A 385 20.15 18.69 -5.12
N ALA A 386 20.10 18.59 -3.79
CA ALA A 386 20.81 17.57 -3.02
C ALA A 386 20.39 16.12 -3.38
N ARG A 387 19.30 15.96 -4.14
CA ARG A 387 18.82 14.65 -4.61
C ARG A 387 19.44 14.20 -5.93
N GLY A 388 20.38 14.95 -6.49
CA GLY A 388 20.97 14.66 -7.79
C GLY A 388 20.05 14.96 -8.97
N GLU A 389 19.22 15.99 -8.85
CA GLU A 389 18.33 16.48 -9.91
C GLU A 389 18.64 17.93 -10.22
N VAL A 390 18.39 18.36 -11.45
CA VAL A 390 18.38 19.77 -11.85
C VAL A 390 16.96 20.26 -11.93
N GLN A 391 16.61 21.26 -11.15
CA GLN A 391 15.36 21.97 -11.24
C GLN A 391 15.51 23.12 -12.25
N TRP A 392 14.62 23.15 -13.21
CA TRP A 392 14.45 24.25 -14.18
C TRP A 392 13.11 24.91 -13.94
N CYS A 393 13.10 26.23 -13.86
CA CYS A 393 11.91 27.02 -13.65
C CYS A 393 11.99 28.34 -14.42
N VAL A 394 10.93 28.69 -15.16
CA VAL A 394 10.71 30.02 -15.75
C VAL A 394 9.34 30.50 -15.28
N GLU A 395 9.34 31.71 -14.69
CA GLU A 395 8.15 32.32 -14.09
C GLU A 395 7.99 33.75 -14.58
N ASP A 396 6.79 34.12 -15.03
CA ASP A 396 6.45 35.46 -15.46
C ASP A 396 5.24 36.00 -14.69
N ASP A 397 5.12 37.33 -14.62
CA ASP A 397 4.03 38.09 -14.01
C ASP A 397 2.91 38.46 -14.98
N GLY A 398 2.84 37.82 -16.15
CA GLY A 398 1.90 38.14 -17.20
C GLY A 398 0.47 37.60 -16.97
N ARG A 399 -0.33 37.58 -18.03
CA ARG A 399 -1.75 37.15 -17.96
C ARG A 399 -1.98 35.67 -17.64
N GLY A 400 -0.92 34.85 -17.63
CA GLY A 400 -1.01 33.39 -17.40
C GLY A 400 -1.63 32.61 -18.57
N ILE A 401 -1.86 31.33 -18.36
CA ILE A 401 -2.48 30.40 -19.31
C ILE A 401 -3.82 29.94 -18.73
N GLY A 402 -4.94 30.33 -19.31
CA GLY A 402 -6.27 30.02 -18.79
C GLY A 402 -6.60 28.53 -18.90
N ASP A 403 -6.60 27.98 -20.12
CA ASP A 403 -6.83 26.51 -20.33
C ASP A 403 -5.54 25.88 -20.83
N ILE A 404 -4.84 25.23 -19.88
CA ILE A 404 -3.56 24.55 -20.13
C ILE A 404 -3.73 23.40 -21.13
N ALA A 405 -4.83 22.64 -21.07
CA ALA A 405 -5.06 21.50 -21.95
C ALA A 405 -5.24 21.96 -23.40
N ALA A 406 -6.04 23.00 -23.61
CA ALA A 406 -6.23 23.58 -24.92
C ALA A 406 -4.96 24.27 -25.44
N ALA A 407 -4.17 24.94 -24.58
CA ALA A 407 -2.90 25.53 -24.94
C ALA A 407 -1.88 24.48 -25.39
N MET A 408 -1.78 23.35 -24.66
CA MET A 408 -0.93 22.24 -25.04
C MET A 408 -1.27 21.59 -26.37
N GLN A 409 -2.55 21.57 -26.76
CA GLN A 409 -2.96 21.02 -28.05
C GLN A 409 -2.62 21.96 -29.22
N ARG A 410 -2.73 23.27 -29.01
CA ARG A 410 -2.56 24.29 -30.06
C ARG A 410 -1.13 24.80 -30.21
N SER A 411 -0.34 24.81 -29.14
CA SER A 411 1.01 25.35 -29.13
C SER A 411 2.07 24.29 -29.45
N HIS A 412 2.76 24.48 -30.58
CA HIS A 412 3.93 23.67 -30.93
C HIS A 412 5.09 23.89 -29.94
N GLY A 413 5.23 25.08 -29.38
CA GLY A 413 6.28 25.41 -28.42
C GLY A 413 6.14 24.68 -27.10
N LEU A 414 4.94 24.68 -26.51
CA LEU A 414 4.66 23.95 -25.25
C LEU A 414 4.84 22.44 -25.45
N ARG A 415 4.38 21.90 -26.57
CA ARG A 415 4.59 20.46 -26.91
C ARG A 415 6.07 20.14 -27.06
N GLY A 416 6.82 20.97 -27.75
CA GLY A 416 8.26 20.80 -27.93
C GLY A 416 9.02 20.84 -26.59
N MET A 417 8.61 21.72 -25.65
CA MET A 417 9.17 21.73 -24.29
C MET A 417 8.81 20.45 -23.53
N GLN A 418 7.56 19.97 -23.63
CA GLN A 418 7.12 18.71 -23.01
C GLN A 418 7.89 17.50 -23.55
N GLU A 419 8.09 17.43 -24.87
CA GLU A 419 8.85 16.36 -25.51
C GLU A 419 10.32 16.35 -25.08
N ARG A 420 10.95 17.54 -24.95
CA ARG A 420 12.33 17.67 -24.43
C ARG A 420 12.43 17.23 -22.98
N ALA A 421 11.52 17.71 -22.12
CA ALA A 421 11.50 17.28 -20.73
C ALA A 421 11.35 15.75 -20.64
N TRP A 422 10.39 15.20 -21.37
CA TRP A 422 10.12 13.76 -21.36
C TRP A 422 11.30 12.90 -21.90
N ALA A 423 12.00 13.37 -22.94
CA ALA A 423 13.19 12.71 -23.48
C ALA A 423 14.30 12.57 -22.42
N HIS A 424 14.38 13.48 -21.47
CA HIS A 424 15.31 13.47 -20.34
C HIS A 424 14.71 12.99 -19.01
N CYS A 425 13.66 12.16 -19.08
CA CYS A 425 13.00 11.55 -17.91
C CYS A 425 12.36 12.57 -16.95
N ALA A 426 12.09 13.78 -17.40
CA ALA A 426 11.39 14.83 -16.67
C ALA A 426 9.95 14.99 -17.14
N THR A 427 9.15 15.66 -16.31
CA THR A 427 7.77 16.06 -16.65
C THR A 427 7.68 17.57 -16.58
N LEU A 428 7.17 18.20 -17.65
CA LEU A 428 6.90 19.64 -17.68
C LEU A 428 5.62 19.91 -16.86
N CYS A 429 5.73 20.75 -15.85
CA CYS A 429 4.63 21.26 -15.05
C CYS A 429 4.32 22.70 -15.47
N ILE A 430 3.04 23.00 -15.68
CA ILE A 430 2.55 24.33 -16.05
C ILE A 430 1.53 24.74 -14.99
N GLY A 431 1.68 25.93 -14.45
CA GLY A 431 0.79 26.45 -13.41
C GLY A 431 0.84 27.97 -13.29
N PRO A 432 0.08 28.55 -12.36
CA PRO A 432 0.17 29.96 -12.04
C PRO A 432 1.52 30.29 -11.39
N ALA A 433 1.96 31.55 -11.52
CA ALA A 433 3.16 32.05 -10.87
C ALA A 433 3.02 32.00 -9.34
N GLN A 434 4.12 31.74 -8.63
CA GLN A 434 4.12 31.75 -7.15
C GLN A 434 4.10 33.17 -6.58
N HIS A 435 4.65 34.12 -7.33
CA HIS A 435 4.75 35.52 -6.95
C HIS A 435 3.87 36.39 -7.91
N ALA A 436 2.61 35.96 -8.12
CA ALA A 436 1.66 36.70 -8.92
C ALA A 436 1.29 38.00 -8.22
N GLY A 437 1.33 39.10 -8.99
CA GLY A 437 0.78 40.39 -8.58
C GLY A 437 -0.74 40.45 -8.82
N GLU A 438 -1.22 41.45 -9.55
CA GLU A 438 -2.63 41.55 -9.95
C GLU A 438 -3.04 40.51 -11.01
N THR A 439 -2.10 39.93 -11.71
CA THR A 439 -2.28 38.92 -12.76
C THR A 439 -1.78 37.54 -12.27
N PRO A 440 -2.39 36.44 -12.78
CA PRO A 440 -2.04 35.09 -12.30
C PRO A 440 -0.63 34.65 -12.69
N GLY A 441 0.01 35.30 -13.67
CA GLY A 441 1.31 34.87 -14.18
C GLY A 441 1.33 33.46 -14.73
N CYS A 442 2.48 33.03 -15.23
CA CYS A 442 2.70 31.65 -15.63
C CYS A 442 4.01 31.11 -15.05
N ARG A 443 3.99 29.90 -14.58
CA ARG A 443 5.16 29.14 -14.11
C ARG A 443 5.30 27.86 -14.91
N LEU A 444 6.43 27.72 -15.57
CA LEU A 444 6.89 26.50 -16.23
C LEU A 444 8.00 25.89 -15.39
N SER A 445 7.90 24.62 -15.02
CA SER A 445 8.94 23.96 -14.22
C SER A 445 9.11 22.48 -14.61
N ALA A 446 10.34 21.97 -14.44
CA ALA A 446 10.66 20.56 -14.63
C ALA A 446 11.85 20.17 -13.74
N SER A 447 11.90 18.88 -13.29
CA SER A 447 13.02 18.32 -12.55
C SER A 447 13.69 17.21 -13.38
N PHE A 448 14.98 17.34 -13.62
CA PHE A 448 15.77 16.47 -14.49
C PHE A 448 16.76 15.65 -13.66
N PRO A 449 16.76 14.31 -13.73
CA PRO A 449 17.76 13.50 -13.05
C PRO A 449 19.15 13.71 -13.66
N LEU A 450 20.17 13.99 -12.81
CA LEU A 450 21.56 14.16 -13.24
C LEU A 450 22.23 12.84 -13.64
N SER A 451 21.81 11.74 -13.02
CA SER A 451 22.22 10.39 -13.42
C SER A 451 21.16 9.81 -14.36
N ALA A 452 21.53 9.48 -15.57
CA ALA A 452 20.70 8.62 -16.39
C ALA A 452 20.46 7.31 -15.59
N PRO A 453 19.20 6.79 -15.55
CA PRO A 453 19.00 5.45 -15.02
C PRO A 453 19.93 4.52 -15.80
N ALA A 454 20.84 3.83 -15.09
CA ALA A 454 21.74 2.86 -15.67
C ALA A 454 20.87 1.93 -16.54
N GLN A 455 21.11 1.96 -17.84
CA GLN A 455 20.57 0.93 -18.71
C GLN A 455 21.28 -0.35 -18.25
N ASP A 456 20.56 -1.25 -17.58
CA ASP A 456 20.98 -2.64 -17.44
C ASP A 456 21.23 -3.15 -18.86
N ALA A 457 22.50 -3.13 -19.24
CA ALA A 457 22.95 -3.81 -20.44
C ALA A 457 22.54 -5.28 -20.25
N PRO A 458 21.87 -5.91 -21.24
CA PRO A 458 21.61 -7.32 -21.14
C PRO A 458 22.94 -8.02 -20.98
N ALA A 459 23.10 -8.77 -19.87
CA ALA A 459 24.26 -9.60 -19.63
C ALA A 459 24.38 -10.55 -20.83
N HIS A 460 25.35 -10.27 -21.71
CA HIS A 460 25.81 -11.22 -22.69
C HIS A 460 26.35 -12.42 -21.90
N THR A 461 25.51 -13.44 -21.76
CA THR A 461 25.96 -14.79 -21.43
C THR A 461 26.80 -15.28 -22.60
N ASP A 462 28.11 -15.09 -22.47
CA ASP A 462 29.11 -15.65 -23.37
C ASP A 462 29.10 -17.16 -23.15
N GLY A 463 28.34 -17.84 -24.02
CA GLY A 463 28.28 -19.29 -24.10
C GLY A 463 29.56 -19.82 -24.73
N ARG A 464 30.67 -19.88 -23.96
CA ARG A 464 31.80 -20.76 -24.36
C ARG A 464 31.40 -22.21 -24.06
N GLN A 465 30.90 -22.86 -25.07
CA GLN A 465 31.04 -24.31 -25.24
C GLN A 465 32.51 -24.61 -25.41
N THR A 466 33.10 -25.29 -24.45
CA THR A 466 34.35 -26.04 -24.61
C THR A 466 33.99 -27.47 -24.96
N ALA A 467 34.60 -27.95 -26.01
CA ALA A 467 34.58 -29.30 -26.55
C ALA A 467 34.89 -30.40 -25.51
#